data_701977ad8999081baec13b22622566e7
#
_entry.id   701977ad8999081baec13b22622566e7
#
_cell.length_a   1.000
_cell.length_b   1.000
_cell.length_c   1.000
_cell.angle_alpha   90.00
_cell.angle_beta   90.00
_cell.angle_gamma   90.00
#
_symmetry.space_group_name_H-M   'P 1'
#
loop_
_entity.id
_entity.type
_entity.pdbx_description
1 polymer ?
#
loop_
_entity_poly.entity_id
_entity_poly.type
_entity_poly.pdbx_seq_one_letter_code
_entity_poly.pdbx_strand_id
1 'polypeptide(L)'
;HKSLPAFTQGAVVSARTQTLAEFLREGVDVFRTTSPSYPIMASVEYAVKYPRNETMETLAYAFQNTCDRIAKNQDWTKLCARFGDNAFQAEKDLEKQGVFPEFCDGNFITFYLSPATKPRDFLRLKKTLQKLFEKYPVKETQRIPAPLVLQKTGETEWVELGKSEHRICAANCGLFPPCTPLIVNGEKITGEKITLLSNASNV
;
A
#
# COMPACT_ATOMS: atom_id res chain seq x y z
N HIS A 1 -8.81 6.48 -8.28
CA HIS A 1 -8.14 7.73 -7.90
C HIS A 1 -6.71 7.55 -7.36
N LYS A 2 -6.28 6.34 -7.07
CA LYS A 2 -4.91 6.08 -6.56
C LYS A 2 -3.88 5.93 -7.69
N SER A 3 -4.26 5.34 -8.83
CA SER A 3 -3.34 5.02 -9.93
C SER A 3 -3.61 5.83 -11.20
N LEU A 4 -4.83 6.29 -11.40
CA LEU A 4 -5.23 7.11 -12.53
C LEU A 4 -5.48 8.56 -12.09
N PRO A 5 -5.32 9.55 -12.99
CA PRO A 5 -5.50 10.97 -12.66
C PRO A 5 -7.00 11.34 -12.56
N ALA A 6 -7.70 10.73 -11.60
CA ALA A 6 -9.09 11.00 -11.27
C ALA A 6 -9.20 11.65 -9.89
N PHE A 7 -10.29 12.36 -9.64
CA PHE A 7 -10.60 12.89 -8.32
C PHE A 7 -10.86 11.76 -7.33
N THR A 8 -10.62 12.01 -6.04
CA THR A 8 -10.97 11.10 -4.96
C THR A 8 -12.43 10.70 -5.01
N GLN A 9 -12.76 9.51 -4.52
CA GLN A 9 -14.10 8.88 -4.58
C GLN A 9 -14.49 8.33 -5.96
N GLY A 10 -13.74 8.62 -7.02
CA GLY A 10 -13.95 7.99 -8.32
C GLY A 10 -13.34 6.58 -8.37
N ALA A 11 -14.07 5.63 -8.94
CA ALA A 11 -13.58 4.28 -9.20
C ALA A 11 -14.19 3.73 -10.50
N VAL A 12 -13.51 2.74 -11.08
CA VAL A 12 -13.96 2.04 -12.28
C VAL A 12 -13.98 0.54 -11.97
N VAL A 13 -15.09 -0.10 -12.33
CA VAL A 13 -15.20 -1.56 -12.33
C VAL A 13 -15.27 -2.01 -13.79
N SER A 14 -14.40 -2.95 -14.16
CA SER A 14 -14.38 -3.53 -15.50
C SER A 14 -14.67 -5.03 -15.45
N ALA A 15 -15.35 -5.52 -16.44
CA ALA A 15 -15.68 -6.94 -16.58
C ALA A 15 -15.19 -7.48 -17.93
N ARG A 16 -14.68 -8.70 -17.92
CA ARG A 16 -14.15 -9.35 -19.14
C ARG A 16 -15.24 -9.87 -20.07
N THR A 17 -16.43 -10.21 -19.52
CA THR A 17 -17.56 -10.76 -20.27
C THR A 17 -18.84 -10.01 -19.93
N GLN A 18 -19.82 -10.04 -20.84
CA GLN A 18 -21.13 -9.44 -20.63
C GLN A 18 -21.85 -10.03 -19.41
N THR A 19 -21.84 -11.33 -19.24
CA THR A 19 -22.46 -12.02 -18.09
C THR A 19 -21.86 -11.54 -16.77
N LEU A 20 -20.52 -11.39 -16.70
CA LEU A 20 -19.86 -10.88 -15.51
C LEU A 20 -20.20 -9.39 -15.28
N ALA A 21 -20.35 -8.61 -16.35
CA ALA A 21 -20.75 -7.21 -16.25
C ALA A 21 -22.15 -7.05 -15.65
N GLU A 22 -23.10 -7.91 -16.06
CA GLU A 22 -24.47 -7.91 -15.54
C GLU A 22 -24.49 -8.27 -14.05
N PHE A 23 -23.76 -9.31 -13.65
CA PHE A 23 -23.62 -9.72 -12.26
C PHE A 23 -22.99 -8.63 -11.38
N LEU A 24 -21.90 -8.00 -11.86
CA LEU A 24 -21.24 -6.92 -11.14
C LEU A 24 -22.11 -5.66 -11.03
N ARG A 25 -22.98 -5.41 -12.02
CA ARG A 25 -23.89 -4.26 -12.00
C ARG A 25 -24.84 -4.31 -10.82
N GLU A 26 -25.41 -5.47 -10.51
CA GLU A 26 -26.28 -5.65 -9.34
C GLU A 26 -25.56 -5.28 -8.04
N GLY A 27 -24.31 -5.72 -7.86
CA GLY A 27 -23.50 -5.36 -6.70
C GLY A 27 -23.15 -3.87 -6.65
N VAL A 28 -22.80 -3.28 -7.79
CA VAL A 28 -22.50 -1.84 -7.88
C VAL A 28 -23.73 -1.00 -7.56
N ASP A 29 -24.92 -1.41 -8.01
CA ASP A 29 -26.18 -0.70 -7.78
C ASP A 29 -26.55 -0.62 -6.29
N VAL A 30 -26.13 -1.59 -5.48
CA VAL A 30 -26.32 -1.56 -4.02
C VAL A 30 -25.45 -0.49 -3.34
N PHE A 31 -24.20 -0.29 -3.82
CA PHE A 31 -23.20 0.54 -3.13
C PHE A 31 -22.96 1.90 -3.77
N ARG A 32 -23.41 2.12 -5.02
CA ARG A 32 -23.22 3.41 -5.69
C ARG A 32 -24.10 4.50 -5.08
N THR A 33 -23.61 5.74 -5.16
CA THR A 33 -24.43 6.91 -4.82
C THR A 33 -25.58 7.10 -5.81
N THR A 34 -26.72 7.54 -5.29
CA THR A 34 -27.87 7.96 -6.12
C THR A 34 -27.78 9.42 -6.54
N SER A 35 -26.81 10.18 -6.01
CA SER A 35 -26.56 11.59 -6.32
C SER A 35 -25.14 11.77 -6.85
N PRO A 36 -24.83 11.32 -8.08
CA PRO A 36 -23.47 11.35 -8.62
C PRO A 36 -22.99 12.78 -8.82
N SER A 37 -21.72 13.02 -8.42
CA SER A 37 -21.04 14.28 -8.70
C SER A 37 -20.52 14.29 -10.14
N TYR A 38 -21.05 15.18 -10.99
CA TYR A 38 -20.61 15.31 -12.38
C TYR A 38 -19.10 15.63 -12.52
N PRO A 39 -18.48 16.49 -11.70
CA PRO A 39 -17.04 16.69 -11.72
C PRO A 39 -16.24 15.40 -11.48
N ILE A 40 -16.67 14.56 -10.54
CA ILE A 40 -16.02 13.26 -10.28
C ILE A 40 -16.20 12.33 -11.48
N MET A 41 -17.42 12.23 -12.04
CA MET A 41 -17.68 11.41 -13.23
C MET A 41 -16.82 11.87 -14.42
N ALA A 42 -16.75 13.17 -14.70
CA ALA A 42 -15.92 13.70 -15.75
C ALA A 42 -14.42 13.41 -15.51
N SER A 43 -13.96 13.49 -14.27
CA SER A 43 -12.56 13.14 -13.92
C SER A 43 -12.26 11.66 -14.15
N VAL A 44 -13.22 10.78 -13.88
CA VAL A 44 -13.08 9.33 -14.14
C VAL A 44 -13.05 9.05 -15.64
N GLU A 45 -13.93 9.67 -16.42
CA GLU A 45 -13.93 9.55 -17.88
C GLU A 45 -12.61 10.03 -18.48
N TYR A 46 -12.11 11.18 -18.02
CA TYR A 46 -10.81 11.71 -18.43
C TYR A 46 -9.67 10.72 -18.07
N ALA A 47 -9.69 10.19 -16.86
CA ALA A 47 -8.66 9.27 -16.37
C ALA A 47 -8.61 7.95 -17.15
N VAL A 48 -9.77 7.40 -17.53
CA VAL A 48 -9.85 6.18 -18.34
C VAL A 48 -9.31 6.40 -19.76
N LYS A 49 -9.51 7.62 -20.31
CA LYS A 49 -9.00 8.03 -21.63
C LYS A 49 -7.58 8.59 -21.60
N TYR A 50 -6.97 8.69 -20.40
CA TYR A 50 -5.62 9.26 -20.25
C TYR A 50 -4.59 8.42 -21.01
N PRO A 51 -3.67 9.07 -21.76
CA PRO A 51 -2.69 8.36 -22.56
C PRO A 51 -1.81 7.44 -21.72
N ARG A 52 -1.52 6.24 -22.23
CA ARG A 52 -0.52 5.36 -21.66
C ARG A 52 0.86 6.01 -21.68
N ASN A 53 1.61 5.84 -20.60
CA ASN A 53 2.97 6.38 -20.50
C ASN A 53 3.99 5.23 -20.62
N GLU A 54 4.28 4.82 -21.85
CA GLU A 54 5.20 3.70 -22.13
C GLU A 54 6.62 3.98 -21.62
N THR A 55 7.05 5.22 -21.64
CA THR A 55 8.37 5.62 -21.10
C THR A 55 8.44 5.34 -19.60
N MET A 56 7.42 5.75 -18.85
CA MET A 56 7.39 5.51 -17.40
C MET A 56 7.26 4.03 -17.07
N GLU A 57 6.42 3.31 -17.81
CA GLU A 57 6.27 1.86 -17.67
C GLU A 57 7.61 1.14 -17.87
N THR A 58 8.33 1.48 -18.95
CA THR A 58 9.66 0.94 -19.22
C THR A 58 10.66 1.24 -18.11
N LEU A 59 10.70 2.48 -17.62
CA LEU A 59 11.59 2.88 -16.52
C LEU A 59 11.27 2.15 -15.21
N ALA A 60 9.99 2.00 -14.88
CA ALA A 60 9.57 1.31 -13.66
C ALA A 60 9.91 -0.18 -13.72
N TYR A 61 9.60 -0.88 -14.81
CA TYR A 61 9.98 -2.29 -14.98
C TYR A 61 11.50 -2.49 -15.04
N ALA A 62 12.24 -1.61 -15.69
CA ALA A 62 13.69 -1.67 -15.69
C ALA A 62 14.25 -1.57 -14.26
N PHE A 63 13.70 -0.71 -13.42
CA PHE A 63 14.12 -0.58 -12.02
C PHE A 63 13.74 -1.80 -11.20
N GLN A 64 12.52 -2.36 -11.36
CA GLN A 64 12.12 -3.60 -10.71
C GLN A 64 13.00 -4.80 -11.10
N ASN A 65 13.49 -4.84 -12.34
CA ASN A 65 14.30 -5.95 -12.84
C ASN A 65 15.79 -5.83 -12.50
N THR A 66 16.28 -4.63 -12.20
CA THR A 66 17.71 -4.37 -11.94
C THR A 66 18.04 -4.11 -10.48
N CYS A 67 17.05 -4.07 -9.59
CA CYS A 67 17.25 -3.79 -8.17
C CYS A 67 16.49 -4.82 -7.32
N ASP A 68 17.23 -5.66 -6.63
CA ASP A 68 16.70 -6.77 -5.77
C ASP A 68 15.93 -6.25 -4.56
N ARG A 69 16.10 -4.95 -4.24
CA ARG A 69 15.39 -4.26 -3.15
C ARG A 69 14.00 -3.78 -3.60
N ILE A 70 13.68 -3.88 -4.88
CA ILE A 70 12.37 -3.53 -5.43
C ILE A 70 11.60 -4.81 -5.76
N ALA A 71 10.43 -4.98 -5.17
CA ALA A 71 9.59 -6.13 -5.41
C ALA A 71 9.08 -6.16 -6.86
N LYS A 72 9.20 -7.31 -7.52
CA LYS A 72 8.67 -7.53 -8.87
C LYS A 72 7.16 -7.71 -8.80
N ASN A 73 6.44 -6.99 -9.64
CA ASN A 73 5.00 -7.14 -9.81
C ASN A 73 4.57 -6.81 -11.25
N GLN A 74 3.32 -7.11 -11.59
CA GLN A 74 2.77 -6.86 -12.93
C GLN A 74 2.20 -5.45 -13.12
N ASP A 75 2.01 -4.70 -12.04
CA ASP A 75 1.49 -3.34 -12.06
C ASP A 75 2.64 -2.34 -11.88
N TRP A 76 3.15 -1.78 -12.96
CA TRP A 76 4.24 -0.82 -12.94
C TRP A 76 3.95 0.43 -12.11
N THR A 77 2.67 0.73 -11.85
CA THR A 77 2.27 1.88 -11.03
C THR A 77 2.52 1.67 -9.54
N LYS A 78 2.84 0.45 -9.11
CA LYS A 78 3.14 0.10 -7.72
C LYS A 78 4.64 -0.22 -7.59
N LEU A 79 5.37 0.65 -6.94
CA LEU A 79 6.78 0.46 -6.65
C LEU A 79 6.97 0.15 -5.17
N CYS A 80 7.30 -1.09 -4.83
CA CYS A 80 7.47 -1.54 -3.46
C CYS A 80 8.95 -1.73 -3.15
N ALA A 81 9.51 -0.88 -2.30
CA ALA A 81 10.91 -0.86 -1.89
C ALA A 81 11.10 -1.56 -0.53
N ARG A 82 11.99 -2.55 -0.46
CA ARG A 82 12.25 -3.33 0.77
C ARG A 82 13.31 -2.65 1.61
N PHE A 83 12.97 -2.38 2.88
CA PHE A 83 13.87 -1.82 3.89
C PHE A 83 14.01 -2.72 5.14
N GLY A 84 13.22 -3.79 5.25
CA GLY A 84 13.19 -4.63 6.44
C GLY A 84 12.85 -3.80 7.68
N ASP A 85 13.42 -4.14 8.82
CA ASP A 85 13.15 -3.48 10.10
C ASP A 85 13.47 -1.97 10.12
N ASN A 86 14.14 -1.45 9.08
CA ASN A 86 14.45 -0.03 8.93
C ASN A 86 13.38 0.74 8.14
N ALA A 87 12.26 0.13 7.75
CA ALA A 87 11.30 0.76 6.85
C ALA A 87 10.74 2.08 7.40
N PHE A 88 10.29 2.14 8.65
CA PHE A 88 9.78 3.37 9.25
C PHE A 88 10.84 4.48 9.37
N GLN A 89 12.11 4.11 9.64
CA GLN A 89 13.18 5.11 9.68
C GLN A 89 13.54 5.62 8.28
N ALA A 90 13.52 4.73 7.29
CA ALA A 90 13.73 5.10 5.89
C ALA A 90 12.59 5.98 5.36
N GLU A 91 11.34 5.73 5.78
CA GLU A 91 10.19 6.57 5.46
C GLU A 91 10.38 8.01 5.95
N LYS A 92 10.75 8.21 7.22
CA LYS A 92 11.07 9.53 7.78
C LYS A 92 12.18 10.25 7.00
N ASP A 93 13.19 9.52 6.56
CA ASP A 93 14.28 10.11 5.79
C ASP A 93 13.88 10.42 4.33
N LEU A 94 12.91 9.70 3.76
CA LEU A 94 12.27 10.03 2.49
C LEU A 94 11.48 11.33 2.60
N GLU A 95 10.66 11.47 3.63
CA GLU A 95 9.85 12.67 3.88
C GLU A 95 10.70 13.93 4.04
N LYS A 96 11.83 13.85 4.79
CA LYS A 96 12.80 14.95 4.91
C LYS A 96 13.40 15.38 3.56
N GLN A 97 13.41 14.49 2.56
CA GLN A 97 13.85 14.77 1.21
C GLN A 97 12.71 15.17 0.27
N GLY A 98 11.48 15.34 0.81
CA GLY A 98 10.29 15.69 0.06
C GLY A 98 9.78 14.56 -0.84
N VAL A 99 10.00 13.32 -0.42
CA VAL A 99 9.45 12.12 -1.05
C VAL A 99 8.47 11.48 -0.08
N PHE A 100 7.20 11.52 -0.40
CA PHE A 100 6.11 11.00 0.43
C PHE A 100 5.63 9.68 -0.15
N PRO A 101 5.83 8.55 0.57
CA PRO A 101 5.30 7.26 0.14
C PRO A 101 3.80 7.16 0.35
N GLU A 102 3.19 6.20 -0.28
CA GLU A 102 1.76 5.89 -0.07
C GLU A 102 1.56 5.02 1.17
N PHE A 103 2.52 4.15 1.48
CA PHE A 103 2.36 3.15 2.52
C PHE A 103 3.68 2.58 3.01
N CYS A 104 3.79 2.34 4.33
CA CYS A 104 4.87 1.60 4.97
C CYS A 104 4.27 0.52 5.87
N ASP A 105 4.67 -0.75 5.69
CA ASP A 105 4.21 -1.89 6.51
C ASP A 105 5.25 -2.36 7.54
N GLY A 106 6.33 -1.60 7.70
CA GLY A 106 7.44 -1.95 8.58
C GLY A 106 8.50 -2.86 7.94
N ASN A 107 8.31 -3.29 6.69
CA ASN A 107 9.27 -4.04 5.89
C ASN A 107 9.42 -3.44 4.48
N PHE A 108 8.31 -3.08 3.86
CA PHE A 108 8.25 -2.44 2.56
C PHE A 108 7.71 -1.02 2.66
N ILE A 109 8.21 -0.16 1.78
CA ILE A 109 7.66 1.17 1.52
C ILE A 109 7.12 1.18 0.09
N THR A 110 5.84 1.50 -0.08
CA THR A 110 5.15 1.47 -1.36
C THR A 110 4.95 2.88 -1.89
N PHE A 111 5.26 3.08 -3.16
CA PHE A 111 5.04 4.32 -3.90
C PHE A 111 4.04 4.07 -5.02
N TYR A 112 3.15 5.02 -5.22
CA TYR A 112 2.25 5.01 -6.36
C TYR A 112 2.78 5.91 -7.47
N LEU A 113 2.95 5.30 -8.63
CA LEU A 113 3.20 5.99 -9.88
C LEU A 113 1.89 6.09 -10.67
N SER A 114 1.87 6.95 -11.67
CA SER A 114 0.71 7.08 -12.56
C SER A 114 1.16 7.39 -13.98
N PRO A 115 0.29 7.29 -14.97
CA PRO A 115 0.60 7.75 -16.32
C PRO A 115 1.01 9.24 -16.40
N ALA A 116 0.61 10.04 -15.41
CA ALA A 116 1.00 11.45 -15.30
C ALA A 116 2.35 11.68 -14.61
N THR A 117 2.97 10.65 -14.05
CA THR A 117 4.30 10.75 -13.40
C THR A 117 5.36 11.16 -14.44
N LYS A 118 6.15 12.19 -14.12
CA LYS A 118 7.20 12.67 -15.01
C LYS A 118 8.47 11.84 -14.83
N PRO A 119 9.20 11.51 -15.91
CA PRO A 119 10.47 10.77 -15.81
C PRO A 119 11.48 11.36 -14.84
N ARG A 120 11.60 12.70 -14.77
CA ARG A 120 12.52 13.36 -13.84
C ARG A 120 12.16 13.08 -12.37
N ASP A 121 10.87 13.01 -12.04
CA ASP A 121 10.41 12.80 -10.67
C ASP A 121 10.68 11.33 -10.26
N PHE A 122 10.47 10.40 -11.20
CA PHE A 122 10.86 9.00 -11.04
C PHE A 122 12.38 8.83 -10.86
N LEU A 123 13.19 9.51 -11.66
CA LEU A 123 14.65 9.44 -11.53
C LEU A 123 15.13 10.02 -10.20
N ARG A 124 14.48 11.08 -9.71
CA ARG A 124 14.73 11.60 -8.36
C ARG A 124 14.40 10.56 -7.30
N LEU A 125 13.22 9.92 -7.36
CA LEU A 125 12.82 8.84 -6.46
C LEU A 125 13.84 7.70 -6.49
N LYS A 126 14.19 7.20 -7.68
CA LYS A 126 15.19 6.14 -7.86
C LYS A 126 16.52 6.49 -7.19
N LYS A 127 17.05 7.69 -7.42
CA LYS A 127 18.32 8.16 -6.83
C LYS A 127 18.23 8.25 -5.30
N THR A 128 17.10 8.71 -4.78
CA THR A 128 16.87 8.78 -3.33
C THR A 128 16.82 7.39 -2.72
N LEU A 129 16.08 6.46 -3.34
CA LEU A 129 16.00 5.07 -2.88
C LEU A 129 17.37 4.39 -2.88
N GLN A 130 18.17 4.56 -3.93
CA GLN A 130 19.51 3.97 -4.01
C GLN A 130 20.41 4.42 -2.85
N LYS A 131 20.43 5.72 -2.52
CA LYS A 131 21.16 6.24 -1.36
C LYS A 131 20.68 5.66 -0.04
N LEU A 132 19.35 5.49 0.11
CA LEU A 132 18.79 4.91 1.33
C LEU A 132 19.04 3.40 1.42
N PHE A 133 19.12 2.69 0.30
CA PHE A 133 19.52 1.28 0.30
C PHE A 133 20.95 1.06 0.79
N GLU A 134 21.86 1.97 0.47
CA GLU A 134 23.23 1.96 1.01
C GLU A 134 23.24 2.25 2.51
N LYS A 135 22.43 3.23 2.95
CA LYS A 135 22.32 3.60 4.36
C LYS A 135 21.67 2.52 5.22
N TYR A 136 20.69 1.81 4.68
CA TYR A 136 19.89 0.80 5.36
C TYR A 136 20.05 -0.58 4.71
N PRO A 137 21.16 -1.29 4.93
CA PRO A 137 21.33 -2.64 4.40
C PRO A 137 20.30 -3.59 5.01
N VAL A 138 19.67 -4.45 4.18
CA VAL A 138 18.77 -5.50 4.64
C VAL A 138 19.53 -6.82 4.65
N LYS A 139 19.58 -7.47 5.79
CA LYS A 139 20.00 -8.86 5.88
C LYS A 139 18.87 -9.73 5.31
N GLU A 140 19.19 -10.71 4.45
CA GLU A 140 18.22 -11.69 3.98
C GLU A 140 17.77 -12.56 5.18
N THR A 141 16.70 -12.15 5.82
CA THR A 141 15.93 -13.04 6.68
C THR A 141 14.78 -13.57 5.82
N GLN A 142 14.84 -14.84 5.45
CA GLN A 142 13.67 -15.53 4.90
C GLN A 142 12.61 -15.58 6.01
N ARG A 143 11.74 -14.59 6.05
CA ARG A 143 10.51 -14.70 6.84
C ARG A 143 9.55 -15.58 6.04
N ILE A 144 9.47 -16.86 6.38
CA ILE A 144 8.34 -17.68 5.96
C ILE A 144 7.15 -17.14 6.77
N PRO A 145 6.15 -16.53 6.14
CA PRO A 145 4.99 -16.07 6.89
C PRO A 145 4.33 -17.29 7.53
N ALA A 146 4.21 -17.28 8.85
CA ALA A 146 3.44 -18.29 9.56
C ALA A 146 1.98 -18.22 9.04
N PRO A 147 1.31 -19.36 8.87
CA PRO A 147 -0.08 -19.36 8.46
C PRO A 147 -0.90 -18.56 9.47
N LEU A 148 -1.73 -17.64 8.96
CA LEU A 148 -2.61 -16.83 9.78
C LEU A 148 -3.73 -17.72 10.36
N VAL A 149 -3.68 -17.97 11.66
CA VAL A 149 -4.72 -18.72 12.37
C VAL A 149 -5.60 -17.71 13.11
N LEU A 150 -6.86 -17.56 12.67
CA LEU A 150 -7.82 -16.69 13.31
C LEU A 150 -8.64 -17.48 14.33
N GLN A 151 -8.82 -16.89 15.50
CA GLN A 151 -9.63 -17.44 16.59
C GLN A 151 -10.93 -16.63 16.73
N LYS A 152 -11.99 -17.26 17.13
CA LYS A 152 -13.25 -16.58 17.42
C LYS A 152 -13.09 -15.74 18.68
N THR A 153 -13.39 -14.45 18.61
CA THR A 153 -13.39 -13.54 19.76
C THR A 153 -14.68 -13.69 20.55
N GLY A 154 -14.57 -13.73 21.90
CA GLY A 154 -15.67 -13.72 22.85
C GLY A 154 -15.88 -12.32 23.45
N GLU A 155 -16.05 -12.24 24.78
CA GLU A 155 -16.03 -10.97 25.50
C GLU A 155 -14.67 -10.28 25.35
N THR A 156 -14.69 -8.96 25.21
CA THR A 156 -13.51 -8.17 24.88
C THR A 156 -13.28 -7.06 25.90
N GLU A 157 -12.02 -6.68 26.08
CA GLU A 157 -11.59 -5.60 26.96
C GLU A 157 -10.48 -4.78 26.31
N TRP A 158 -10.34 -3.53 26.71
CA TRP A 158 -9.21 -2.68 26.32
C TRP A 158 -8.01 -2.94 27.23
N VAL A 159 -6.85 -3.13 26.62
CA VAL A 159 -5.57 -3.32 27.33
C VAL A 159 -4.49 -2.43 26.72
N GLU A 160 -3.52 -2.04 27.53
CA GLU A 160 -2.32 -1.37 27.05
C GLU A 160 -1.56 -2.27 26.05
N LEU A 161 -1.02 -1.69 24.99
CA LEU A 161 -0.33 -2.41 23.93
C LEU A 161 0.77 -3.34 24.47
N GLY A 162 1.59 -2.86 25.41
CA GLY A 162 2.66 -3.65 26.01
C GLY A 162 2.18 -4.85 26.85
N LYS A 163 0.91 -4.88 27.27
CA LYS A 163 0.29 -5.98 28.02
C LYS A 163 -0.57 -6.91 27.15
N SER A 164 -0.60 -6.67 25.85
CA SER A 164 -1.47 -7.38 24.90
C SER A 164 -0.85 -8.67 24.34
N GLU A 165 0.41 -8.97 24.64
CA GLU A 165 1.09 -10.15 24.11
C GLU A 165 0.35 -11.46 24.46
N HIS A 166 0.29 -12.35 23.48
CA HIS A 166 -0.40 -13.65 23.54
C HIS A 166 -1.93 -13.59 23.60
N ARG A 167 -2.53 -12.39 23.65
CA ARG A 167 -4.00 -12.23 23.59
C ARG A 167 -4.49 -12.32 22.14
N ILE A 168 -5.80 -12.50 21.99
CA ILE A 168 -6.46 -12.51 20.68
C ILE A 168 -6.99 -11.10 20.39
N CYS A 169 -6.61 -10.54 19.25
CA CYS A 169 -7.04 -9.22 18.86
C CYS A 169 -8.54 -9.24 18.49
N ALA A 170 -9.31 -8.36 19.10
CA ALA A 170 -10.76 -8.29 18.87
C ALA A 170 -11.15 -7.28 17.76
N ALA A 171 -10.18 -6.56 17.22
CA ALA A 171 -10.39 -5.59 16.15
C ALA A 171 -9.20 -5.56 15.19
N ASN A 172 -9.39 -4.97 14.01
CA ASN A 172 -8.25 -4.69 13.15
C ASN A 172 -7.44 -3.52 13.72
N CYS A 173 -6.14 -3.72 13.93
CA CYS A 173 -5.20 -2.71 14.42
C CYS A 173 -4.14 -2.44 13.36
N GLY A 174 -3.89 -1.18 13.06
CA GLY A 174 -2.89 -0.78 12.07
C GLY A 174 -2.66 0.73 12.06
N LEU A 175 -1.81 1.18 11.18
CA LEU A 175 -1.47 2.58 11.02
C LEU A 175 -2.48 3.31 10.14
N PHE A 176 -2.68 4.58 10.42
CA PHE A 176 -3.48 5.47 9.59
C PHE A 176 -2.68 6.73 9.23
N PRO A 177 -2.67 7.16 7.98
CA PRO A 177 -3.00 6.40 6.76
C PRO A 177 -2.00 5.29 6.48
N PRO A 178 -2.37 4.23 5.70
CA PRO A 178 -3.58 4.03 4.90
C PRO A 178 -4.60 3.07 5.51
N CYS A 179 -4.65 2.82 6.79
CA CYS A 179 -5.57 1.88 7.45
C CYS A 179 -5.37 0.39 7.08
N THR A 180 -4.18 0.00 6.66
CA THR A 180 -3.89 -1.43 6.47
C THR A 180 -3.62 -2.08 7.83
N PRO A 181 -4.39 -3.10 8.23
CA PRO A 181 -4.19 -3.72 9.52
C PRO A 181 -2.86 -4.47 9.56
N LEU A 182 -2.08 -4.22 10.62
CA LEU A 182 -0.89 -5.00 10.98
C LEU A 182 -1.27 -6.24 11.82
N ILE A 183 -2.40 -6.14 12.53
CA ILE A 183 -3.02 -7.23 13.26
C ILE A 183 -4.50 -7.24 12.89
N VAL A 184 -5.06 -8.40 12.56
CA VAL A 184 -6.47 -8.53 12.22
C VAL A 184 -7.28 -9.13 13.38
N ASN A 185 -8.59 -8.91 13.33
CA ASN A 185 -9.53 -9.50 14.29
C ASN A 185 -9.38 -11.03 14.30
N GLY A 186 -9.30 -11.61 15.50
CA GLY A 186 -9.11 -13.05 15.70
C GLY A 186 -7.66 -13.50 15.68
N GLU A 187 -6.72 -12.64 15.40
CA GLU A 187 -5.30 -12.97 15.35
C GLU A 187 -4.64 -12.90 16.72
N LYS A 188 -3.71 -13.82 17.00
CA LYS A 188 -2.91 -13.80 18.23
C LYS A 188 -1.84 -12.71 18.14
N ILE A 189 -1.81 -11.85 19.15
CA ILE A 189 -0.84 -10.75 19.27
C ILE A 189 0.52 -11.30 19.69
N THR A 190 1.56 -11.01 18.92
CA THR A 190 2.94 -11.42 19.22
C THR A 190 3.81 -10.22 19.62
N GLY A 191 4.89 -10.45 20.35
CA GLY A 191 5.85 -9.40 20.73
C GLY A 191 6.43 -8.65 19.53
N GLU A 192 6.62 -9.33 18.38
CA GLU A 192 7.04 -8.71 17.13
C GLU A 192 6.04 -7.66 16.64
N LYS A 193 4.74 -7.98 16.68
CA LYS A 193 3.66 -7.07 16.27
C LYS A 193 3.50 -5.89 17.22
N ILE A 194 3.69 -6.12 18.53
CA ILE A 194 3.73 -5.05 19.53
C ILE A 194 4.87 -4.07 19.20
N THR A 195 6.05 -4.59 18.91
CA THR A 195 7.22 -3.79 18.54
C THR A 195 6.95 -2.98 17.25
N LEU A 196 6.34 -3.59 16.23
CA LEU A 196 5.96 -2.89 14.99
C LEU A 196 5.00 -1.74 15.26
N LEU A 197 3.94 -1.96 16.03
CA LEU A 197 2.96 -0.94 16.37
C LEU A 197 3.57 0.18 17.23
N SER A 198 4.44 -0.17 18.19
CA SER A 198 5.12 0.81 19.05
C SER A 198 6.07 1.69 18.25
N ASN A 199 6.85 1.13 17.34
CA ASN A 199 7.76 1.87 16.48
C ASN A 199 7.02 2.82 15.54
N ALA A 200 5.84 2.43 15.10
CA ALA A 200 4.98 3.22 14.25
C ALA A 200 4.24 4.34 14.99
N SER A 201 3.90 4.12 16.29
CA SER A 201 3.23 5.14 17.12
C SER A 201 4.15 6.27 17.58
N ASN A 202 5.47 6.10 17.47
CA ASN A 202 6.49 7.10 17.77
C ASN A 202 6.84 7.99 16.56
N VAL A 203 5.98 8.02 15.57
CA VAL A 203 6.09 8.83 14.33
C VAL A 203 5.18 10.05 14.39
#